data_f47dbc9a09f69faf5806ad4d36b87955
#
_entry.id   f47dbc9a09f69faf5806ad4d36b87955
#
_cell.length_a   1.000
_cell.length_b   1.000
_cell.length_c   1.000
_cell.angle_alpha   90.00
_cell.angle_beta   90.00
_cell.angle_gamma   90.00
#
_symmetry.space_group_name_H-M   'P 1'
#
loop_
_entity.id
_entity.type
_entity.pdbx_description
1 polymer ?
#
loop_
_entity_poly.entity_id
_entity_poly.type
_entity_poly.pdbx_seq_one_letter_code
_entity_poly.pdbx_strand_id
1 'polypeptide(L)' 'IRVVFNGALAAGAPLITQMAIDKNIAANILYASTRIIGEKVYGNMLLSIPKDDTTLRTAKDYLQSVADVLVEEV' A
#
# COMPACT_ATOMS: atom_id res chain seq x y z
N ILE A 1 5.84 0.09 7.36
CA ILE A 1 5.47 1.33 6.64
C ILE A 1 3.98 1.61 6.80
N ARG A 2 3.64 2.87 6.70
CA ARG A 2 2.25 3.31 6.67
C ARG A 2 1.88 3.71 5.25
N VAL A 3 0.77 3.19 4.77
CA VAL A 3 0.22 3.54 3.46
C VAL A 3 -1.03 4.38 3.69
N VAL A 4 -1.03 5.58 3.15
CA VAL A 4 -2.15 6.52 3.30
C VAL A 4 -2.87 6.64 1.96
N PHE A 5 -4.17 6.40 1.99
CA PHE A 5 -5.05 6.55 0.82
C PHE A 5 -5.81 7.86 0.95
N ASN A 6 -5.66 8.72 -0.03
CA ASN A 6 -6.32 10.02 -0.04
C ASN A 6 -7.14 10.18 -1.32
N GLY A 7 -8.12 9.32 -1.47
CA GLY A 7 -8.99 9.33 -2.65
C GLY A 7 -8.46 8.46 -3.80
N ALA A 8 -7.66 7.44 -3.48
CA ALA A 8 -7.18 6.51 -4.51
C ALA A 8 -8.36 5.74 -5.11
N LEU A 9 -8.29 5.42 -6.40
CA LEU A 9 -9.34 4.65 -7.04
C LEU A 9 -9.40 3.25 -6.46
N ALA A 10 -10.59 2.87 -6.00
CA ALA A 10 -10.83 1.54 -5.43
C ALA A 10 -11.01 0.49 -6.52
N ALA A 11 -11.42 0.91 -7.70
CA ALA A 11 -11.62 0.00 -8.81
C ALA A 11 -10.29 -0.49 -9.32
N GLY A 12 -10.09 -1.77 -9.29
CA GLY A 12 -8.85 -2.35 -9.77
C GLY A 12 -8.34 -3.41 -8.83
N ALA A 13 -7.09 -3.77 -9.01
CA ALA A 13 -6.48 -4.83 -8.26
C ALA A 13 -6.31 -4.47 -6.79
N PRO A 14 -6.46 -5.42 -5.89
CA PRO A 14 -6.10 -5.21 -4.50
C PRO A 14 -4.60 -4.93 -4.43
N LEU A 15 -4.27 -3.71 -4.04
CA LEU A 15 -2.91 -3.17 -4.16
C LEU A 15 -1.84 -4.03 -3.47
N ILE A 16 -2.13 -4.50 -2.27
CA ILE A 16 -1.18 -5.30 -1.49
C ILE A 16 -0.98 -6.68 -2.14
N THR A 17 -2.05 -7.30 -2.58
CA THR A 17 -1.99 -8.60 -3.28
C THR A 17 -1.26 -8.46 -4.60
N GLN A 18 -1.53 -7.39 -5.34
CA GLN A 18 -0.88 -7.14 -6.62
C GLN A 18 0.62 -6.92 -6.43
N MET A 19 1.03 -6.22 -5.38
CA MET A 19 2.44 -6.05 -5.04
C MET A 19 3.10 -7.40 -4.75
N ALA A 20 2.41 -8.29 -4.05
CA ALA A 20 2.94 -9.63 -3.77
C ALA A 20 3.18 -10.41 -5.05
N ILE A 21 2.26 -10.30 -6.01
CA ILE A 21 2.35 -11.01 -7.29
C ILE A 21 3.43 -10.39 -8.19
N ASP A 22 3.38 -9.07 -8.37
CA ASP A 22 4.23 -8.38 -9.34
C ASP A 22 5.67 -8.23 -8.87
N LYS A 23 5.86 -8.01 -7.58
CA LYS A 23 7.18 -7.73 -7.00
C LYS A 23 7.67 -8.82 -6.05
N ASN A 24 6.86 -9.85 -5.84
CA ASN A 24 7.18 -10.94 -4.92
C ASN A 24 7.46 -10.43 -3.50
N ILE A 25 6.71 -9.43 -3.07
CA ILE A 25 6.83 -8.84 -1.73
C ILE A 25 5.61 -9.21 -0.91
N ALA A 26 5.81 -10.03 0.11
CA ALA A 26 4.75 -10.37 1.06
C ALA A 26 4.75 -9.35 2.20
N ALA A 27 3.61 -8.72 2.42
CA ALA A 27 3.44 -7.75 3.50
C ALA A 27 2.39 -8.25 4.48
N ASN A 28 2.64 -8.07 5.78
CA ASN A 28 1.64 -8.31 6.81
C ASN A 28 0.89 -7.03 7.09
N ILE A 29 -0.42 -7.11 7.12
CA ILE A 29 -1.26 -5.97 7.51
C ILE A 29 -1.38 -6.00 9.03
N LEU A 30 -0.73 -5.03 9.69
CA LEU A 30 -0.74 -4.91 11.14
C LEU A 30 -1.97 -4.13 11.62
N TYR A 31 -2.41 -3.18 10.82
CA TYR A 31 -3.55 -2.34 11.13
C TYR A 31 -4.09 -1.78 9.82
N ALA A 32 -5.40 -1.68 9.72
CA ALA A 32 -6.01 -1.04 8.56
C ALA A 32 -7.28 -0.31 9.01
N SER A 33 -7.41 0.93 8.58
CA SER A 33 -8.59 1.74 8.80
C SER A 33 -8.86 2.48 7.50
N THR A 34 -9.63 1.85 6.64
CA THR A 34 -9.95 2.42 5.33
C THR A 34 -11.45 2.41 5.12
N ARG A 35 -11.92 3.32 4.28
CA ARG A 35 -13.32 3.37 3.86
C ARG A 35 -13.39 3.68 2.38
N ILE A 36 -14.43 3.21 1.75
CA ILE A 36 -14.72 3.50 0.35
C ILE A 36 -15.86 4.49 0.30
N ILE A 37 -15.63 5.62 -0.38
CA ILE A 37 -16.65 6.64 -0.62
C ILE A 37 -16.74 6.82 -2.13
N GLY A 38 -17.87 6.42 -2.70
CA GLY A 38 -17.98 6.33 -4.15
C GLY A 38 -17.03 5.26 -4.68
N GLU A 39 -16.12 5.64 -5.55
CA GLU A 39 -15.12 4.73 -6.13
C GLU A 39 -13.72 4.99 -5.57
N LYS A 40 -13.63 5.76 -4.48
CA LYS A 40 -12.34 6.19 -3.93
C LYS A 40 -12.12 5.63 -2.54
N VAL A 41 -10.87 5.30 -2.24
CA VAL A 41 -10.45 4.78 -0.95
C VAL A 41 -9.80 5.89 -0.13
N TYR A 42 -10.20 5.97 1.13
CA TYR A 42 -9.61 6.90 2.11
C TYR A 42 -9.21 6.12 3.35
N GLY A 43 -8.18 6.58 4.03
CA GLY A 43 -7.72 5.97 5.26
C GLY A 43 -6.27 5.56 5.20
N ASN A 44 -5.89 4.64 6.08
CA ASN A 44 -4.50 4.20 6.13
C ASN A 44 -4.37 2.74 6.54
N MET A 45 -3.20 2.18 6.22
CA MET A 45 -2.79 0.85 6.62
C MET A 45 -1.40 0.90 7.19
N LEU A 46 -1.12 0.07 8.19
CA LEU A 46 0.22 -0.16 8.71
C LEU A 46 0.67 -1.54 8.26
N LEU A 47 1.76 -1.59 7.53
CA LEU A 47 2.28 -2.83 6.95
C LEU A 47 3.64 -3.17 7.54
N SER A 48 3.87 -4.46 7.73
CA SER A 48 5.19 -5.00 8.04
C SER A 48 5.78 -5.58 6.77
N ILE A 49 6.95 -5.07 6.39
CA ILE A 49 7.69 -5.49 5.19
C ILE A 49 8.98 -6.17 5.68
N PRO A 50 9.48 -7.20 4.99
CA PRO A 50 10.77 -7.80 5.35
C PRO A 50 11.88 -6.77 5.45
N LYS A 51 12.75 -6.92 6.45
CA LYS A 51 13.83 -5.97 6.73
C LYS A 51 14.98 -6.13 5.72
N ASP A 52 14.77 -5.61 4.54
CA ASP A 52 15.74 -5.62 3.46
C ASP A 52 15.56 -4.27 2.76
N ASP A 53 16.62 -3.47 2.73
CA ASP A 53 16.56 -2.13 2.16
C ASP A 53 16.06 -2.13 0.72
N THR A 54 16.47 -3.12 -0.06
CA THR A 54 16.04 -3.24 -1.46
C THR A 54 14.54 -3.53 -1.54
N THR A 55 14.07 -4.48 -0.71
CA THR A 55 12.65 -4.85 -0.67
C THR A 55 11.81 -3.67 -0.22
N LEU A 56 12.24 -2.98 0.83
CA LEU A 56 11.52 -1.81 1.33
C LEU A 56 11.42 -0.71 0.28
N ARG A 57 12.52 -0.42 -0.42
CA ARG A 57 12.52 0.57 -1.48
C ARG A 57 11.59 0.18 -2.62
N THR A 58 11.65 -1.08 -3.04
CA THR A 58 10.79 -1.58 -4.10
C THR A 58 9.31 -1.46 -3.72
N ALA A 59 8.98 -1.83 -2.48
CA ALA A 59 7.61 -1.72 -1.98
C ALA A 59 7.13 -0.27 -1.97
N LYS A 60 7.95 0.65 -1.46
CA LYS A 60 7.62 2.07 -1.43
C LYS A 60 7.41 2.62 -2.83
N ASP A 61 8.32 2.33 -3.74
CA ASP A 61 8.22 2.81 -5.12
C ASP A 61 6.96 2.28 -5.80
N TYR A 62 6.67 1.00 -5.61
CA TYR A 62 5.48 0.38 -6.18
C TYR A 62 4.21 1.05 -5.67
N LEU A 63 4.09 1.19 -4.35
CA LEU A 63 2.89 1.76 -3.74
C LEU A 63 2.73 3.25 -4.05
N GLN A 64 3.82 4.00 -4.08
CA GLN A 64 3.78 5.42 -4.39
C GLN A 64 3.53 5.70 -5.88
N SER A 65 3.66 4.71 -6.74
CA SER A 65 3.35 4.87 -8.16
C SER A 65 1.85 4.98 -8.40
N VAL A 66 1.04 4.58 -7.42
CA VAL A 66 -0.41 4.68 -7.50
C VAL A 66 -0.82 6.11 -7.12
N ALA A 67 -1.66 6.73 -7.94
CA ALA A 67 -2.14 8.09 -7.67
C ALA A 67 -2.89 8.17 -6.35
N ASP A 68 -2.65 9.24 -5.60
CA ASP A 68 -3.32 9.52 -4.33
C ASP A 68 -3.01 8.51 -3.23
N VAL A 69 -1.86 7.86 -3.33
CA VAL A 69 -1.33 6.97 -2.29
C VAL A 69 0.00 7.54 -1.81
N LEU A 70 0.15 7.69 -0.51
CA LEU A 70 1.39 8.10 0.14
C LEU A 70 1.93 6.98 0.99
N VAL A 71 3.25 6.84 1.04
CA VAL A 71 3.91 5.83 1.86
C VAL A 71 4.89 6.50 2.79
N GLU A 72 4.80 6.16 4.07
CA GLU A 72 5.68 6.69 5.12
C GLU A 72 6.37 5.55 5.84
N GLU A 73 7.64 5.74 6.16
CA GLU A 73 8.34 4.85 7.08
C GLU A 73 8.02 5.26 8.51
N VAL A 74 7.69 4.29 9.32
CA VAL A 74 7.39 4.51 10.74
C VAL A 74 8.22 3.60 11.64
#